data_0df523d1e93cc8078cfbb4ab6c4ffd7d
#
_entry.id   0df523d1e93cc8078cfbb4ab6c4ffd7d
#
_cell.length_a   1.000
_cell.length_b   1.000
_cell.length_c   1.000
_cell.angle_alpha   90.00
_cell.angle_beta   90.00
_cell.angle_gamma   90.00
#
_symmetry.space_group_name_H-M   'P 1'
#
loop_
_entity.id
_entity.type
_entity.pdbx_description
1 polymer ?
#
loop_
_entity_poly.entity_id
_entity_poly.type
_entity_poly.pdbx_seq_one_letter_code
_entity_poly.pdbx_strand_id
1 'polypeptide(L)'
;RDVAPSRGLGDVYKRQIYIGVDDKDIDLFESQYVVPNGVSYNSYVIMDDKIAIMDTADARVTDKWFANLREALGDRKPDYLVVSHLEPDHASNIQKVAEAYPDMQIVGNAKTFNMMGQFFDIDLTDRKVVVAEGDKLSLGKHELTFVMAPMVHWPEVMMEYESTDKVLFSADGFGKFGALDTDEDWTCEARRYYFCLLYTSGAA
;
A
#
# COMPACT_ATOMS: atom_id res chain seq x y z
N ARG A 1 17.22 -0.61 18.87
CA ARG A 1 17.25 0.87 18.89
C ARG A 1 15.91 1.33 18.36
N ASP A 2 15.24 2.07 19.18
CA ASP A 2 13.90 2.54 19.17
C ASP A 2 13.43 3.01 17.80
N VAL A 3 12.57 2.22 17.18
CA VAL A 3 11.66 2.72 16.15
C VAL A 3 10.47 3.27 16.92
N ALA A 4 10.54 4.54 17.27
CA ALA A 4 9.36 5.22 17.76
C ALA A 4 8.30 5.16 16.65
N PRO A 5 7.05 4.76 16.96
CA PRO A 5 5.97 4.88 15.98
C PRO A 5 5.87 6.35 15.60
N SER A 6 6.02 6.65 14.32
CA SER A 6 5.85 8.00 13.79
C SER A 6 4.39 8.39 13.95
N ARG A 7 4.07 9.02 15.06
CA ARG A 7 2.78 9.69 15.24
C ARG A 7 2.79 10.93 14.37
N GLY A 8 2.10 10.86 13.25
CA GLY A 8 1.78 12.00 12.42
C GLY A 8 2.99 12.62 11.71
N LEU A 9 2.83 12.94 10.44
CA LEU A 9 3.74 13.70 9.57
C LEU A 9 5.19 13.24 9.77
N GLY A 10 5.46 12.08 9.17
CA GLY A 10 6.72 11.39 9.30
C GLY A 10 7.90 12.25 8.94
N ASP A 11 9.00 11.86 9.47
CA ASP A 11 10.35 12.40 9.35
C ASP A 11 10.54 13.31 8.13
N VAL A 12 10.70 14.60 8.39
CA VAL A 12 11.03 15.64 7.40
C VAL A 12 12.33 15.30 6.62
N TYR A 13 13.07 14.32 7.10
CA TYR A 13 14.32 13.85 6.48
C TYR A 13 14.11 12.75 5.45
N LYS A 14 13.00 12.03 5.53
CA LYS A 14 12.60 11.03 4.54
C LYS A 14 11.37 11.57 3.86
N ARG A 15 11.40 11.74 2.56
CA ARG A 15 10.28 12.27 1.76
C ARG A 15 9.12 11.26 1.63
N GLN A 16 9.13 10.22 2.45
CA GLN A 16 8.11 9.19 2.52
C GLN A 16 7.24 9.45 3.74
N ILE A 17 5.98 9.80 3.50
CA ILE A 17 5.02 10.14 4.54
C ILE A 17 4.06 8.97 4.70
N TYR A 18 3.95 8.43 5.91
CA TYR A 18 2.94 7.44 6.22
C TYR A 18 1.54 8.09 6.25
N ILE A 19 0.63 7.55 5.45
CA ILE A 19 -0.77 8.00 5.36
C ILE A 19 -1.75 6.87 5.70
N GLY A 20 -1.25 5.73 6.12
CA GLY A 20 -2.05 4.58 6.52
C GLY A 20 -2.92 4.83 7.75
N VAL A 21 -3.69 3.83 8.12
CA VAL A 21 -4.66 3.93 9.20
C VAL A 21 -4.65 2.68 10.06
N ASP A 22 -4.58 2.85 11.38
CA ASP A 22 -4.84 1.79 12.35
C ASP A 22 -6.35 1.62 12.52
N ASP A 23 -6.86 0.41 12.29
CA ASP A 23 -8.24 -0.01 12.54
C ASP A 23 -8.27 -0.96 13.74
N LYS A 24 -8.72 -0.45 14.88
CA LYS A 24 -8.87 -1.22 16.12
C LYS A 24 -10.29 -1.68 16.37
N ASP A 25 -11.22 -1.28 15.49
CA ASP A 25 -12.64 -1.61 15.61
C ASP A 25 -13.03 -2.82 14.74
N ILE A 26 -12.04 -3.43 14.06
CA ILE A 26 -12.24 -4.63 13.26
C ILE A 26 -12.19 -5.88 14.16
N ASP A 27 -13.24 -6.68 14.10
CA ASP A 27 -13.31 -7.95 14.84
C ASP A 27 -12.56 -9.08 14.11
N LEU A 28 -12.78 -9.18 12.80
CA LEU A 28 -12.25 -10.24 11.95
C LEU A 28 -11.61 -9.64 10.69
N PHE A 29 -10.32 -9.81 10.53
CA PHE A 29 -9.64 -9.53 9.27
C PHE A 29 -10.03 -10.60 8.23
N GLU A 30 -10.36 -10.19 7.00
CA GLU A 30 -10.90 -11.05 5.93
C GLU A 30 -12.07 -11.93 6.36
N SER A 31 -12.87 -11.47 7.32
CA SER A 31 -14.02 -12.20 7.87
C SER A 31 -13.68 -13.55 8.54
N GLN A 32 -12.41 -13.85 8.79
CA GLN A 32 -11.97 -15.14 9.34
C GLN A 32 -10.87 -15.05 10.40
N TYR A 33 -10.00 -14.04 10.36
CA TYR A 33 -8.87 -13.95 11.29
C TYR A 33 -9.19 -13.00 12.45
N VAL A 34 -9.22 -13.54 13.67
CA VAL A 34 -9.41 -12.73 14.89
C VAL A 34 -8.19 -11.83 15.09
N VAL A 35 -8.40 -10.53 15.19
CA VAL A 35 -7.33 -9.52 15.34
C VAL A 35 -7.59 -8.63 16.56
N PRO A 36 -7.32 -9.13 17.77
CA PRO A 36 -7.69 -8.44 19.01
C PRO A 36 -7.00 -7.08 19.20
N ASN A 37 -5.89 -6.88 18.52
CA ASN A 37 -5.11 -5.64 18.53
C ASN A 37 -5.28 -4.85 17.21
N GLY A 38 -6.33 -5.14 16.45
CA GLY A 38 -6.62 -4.49 15.18
C GLY A 38 -5.65 -4.84 14.06
N VAL A 39 -5.62 -3.99 13.05
CA VAL A 39 -4.73 -4.06 11.90
C VAL A 39 -4.25 -2.66 11.52
N SER A 40 -3.15 -2.58 10.77
CA SER A 40 -2.70 -1.34 10.13
C SER A 40 -2.79 -1.48 8.62
N TYR A 41 -3.56 -0.61 7.99
CA TYR A 41 -3.57 -0.49 6.53
C TYR A 41 -2.44 0.44 6.13
N ASN A 42 -1.37 -0.13 5.59
CA ASN A 42 -0.15 0.62 5.30
C ASN A 42 -0.22 1.26 3.91
N SER A 43 -0.15 2.57 3.89
CA SER A 43 -0.09 3.38 2.68
C SER A 43 0.84 4.55 2.90
N TYR A 44 1.53 4.99 1.84
CA TYR A 44 2.56 6.03 1.93
C TYR A 44 2.44 7.02 0.77
N VAL A 45 2.97 8.22 0.98
CA VAL A 45 3.22 9.20 -0.09
C VAL A 45 4.72 9.45 -0.18
N ILE A 46 5.28 9.32 -1.37
CA ILE A 46 6.65 9.75 -1.66
C ILE A 46 6.59 11.14 -2.26
N MET A 47 7.12 12.12 -1.52
CA MET A 47 7.12 13.53 -1.90
C MET A 47 8.42 13.88 -2.61
N ASP A 48 8.36 14.05 -3.94
CA ASP A 48 9.51 14.45 -4.76
C ASP A 48 9.10 15.44 -5.85
N ASP A 49 9.86 15.57 -6.93
CA ASP A 49 9.47 16.36 -8.11
C ASP A 49 8.14 15.83 -8.65
N LYS A 50 8.01 14.52 -8.77
CA LYS A 50 6.74 13.79 -8.93
C LYS A 50 6.34 13.09 -7.63
N ILE A 51 5.05 13.03 -7.38
CA ILE A 51 4.49 12.45 -6.16
C ILE A 51 3.88 11.09 -6.48
N ALA A 52 4.27 10.06 -5.71
CA ALA A 52 3.68 8.74 -5.78
C ALA A 52 2.94 8.39 -4.49
N ILE A 53 1.71 7.88 -4.62
CA ILE A 53 0.97 7.20 -3.55
C ILE A 53 1.28 5.72 -3.68
N MET A 54 1.62 5.06 -2.57
CA MET A 54 1.90 3.63 -2.48
C MET A 54 0.70 2.94 -1.84
N ASP A 55 -0.05 2.18 -2.61
CA ASP A 55 -1.33 1.55 -2.26
C ASP A 55 -2.37 2.51 -1.66
N THR A 56 -3.52 1.98 -1.30
CA THR A 56 -4.58 2.70 -0.58
C THR A 56 -4.86 2.02 0.77
N ALA A 57 -6.10 2.03 1.23
CA ALA A 57 -6.52 1.38 2.47
C ALA A 57 -7.91 0.78 2.31
N ASP A 58 -8.34 0.00 3.30
CA ASP A 58 -9.68 -0.58 3.35
C ASP A 58 -10.80 0.47 3.30
N ALA A 59 -11.94 0.07 2.76
CA ALA A 59 -13.14 0.93 2.65
C ALA A 59 -13.65 1.41 4.01
N ARG A 60 -13.41 0.66 5.09
CA ARG A 60 -13.81 1.00 6.46
C ARG A 60 -13.18 2.31 6.96
N VAL A 61 -12.00 2.64 6.46
CA VAL A 61 -11.21 3.78 6.91
C VAL A 61 -11.03 4.86 5.84
N THR A 62 -11.83 4.81 4.78
CA THR A 62 -11.76 5.73 3.62
C THR A 62 -11.58 7.19 4.03
N ASP A 63 -12.43 7.72 4.89
CA ASP A 63 -12.44 9.15 5.22
C ASP A 63 -11.16 9.56 5.96
N LYS A 64 -10.67 8.72 6.86
CA LYS A 64 -9.45 8.95 7.62
C LYS A 64 -8.23 8.88 6.71
N TRP A 65 -8.17 7.87 5.83
CA TRP A 65 -7.11 7.73 4.84
C TRP A 65 -7.05 8.94 3.90
N PHE A 66 -8.20 9.41 3.37
CA PHE A 66 -8.25 10.61 2.54
C PHE A 66 -7.86 11.89 3.29
N ALA A 67 -8.17 11.99 4.58
CA ALA A 67 -7.72 13.12 5.39
C ALA A 67 -6.19 13.13 5.52
N ASN A 68 -5.59 11.98 5.83
CA ASN A 68 -4.13 11.82 5.89
C ASN A 68 -3.47 12.13 4.54
N LEU A 69 -4.05 11.63 3.44
CA LEU A 69 -3.54 11.89 2.09
C LEU A 69 -3.54 13.40 1.77
N ARG A 70 -4.66 14.09 2.03
CA ARG A 70 -4.77 15.54 1.78
C ARG A 70 -3.80 16.34 2.63
N GLU A 71 -3.63 15.97 3.89
CA GLU A 71 -2.65 16.60 4.79
C GLU A 71 -1.22 16.42 4.26
N ALA A 72 -0.87 15.21 3.82
CA ALA A 72 0.44 14.91 3.26
C ALA A 72 0.72 15.68 1.95
N LEU A 73 -0.28 15.78 1.07
CA LEU A 73 -0.15 16.47 -0.22
C LEU A 73 -0.09 18.00 -0.09
N GLY A 74 -0.76 18.58 0.91
CA GLY A 74 -0.98 20.03 0.99
C GLY A 74 -1.66 20.56 -0.29
N ASP A 75 -1.04 21.53 -0.95
CA ASP A 75 -1.53 22.12 -2.20
C ASP A 75 -1.08 21.36 -3.46
N ARG A 76 -0.29 20.30 -3.32
CA ARG A 76 0.22 19.50 -4.44
C ARG A 76 -0.78 18.41 -4.84
N LYS A 77 -0.64 17.92 -6.07
CA LYS A 77 -1.39 16.78 -6.59
C LYS A 77 -0.46 15.58 -6.81
N PRO A 78 -0.96 14.35 -6.61
CA PRO A 78 -0.18 13.16 -6.92
C PRO A 78 -0.06 12.95 -8.43
N ASP A 79 1.11 12.49 -8.87
CA ASP A 79 1.37 12.10 -10.26
C ASP A 79 1.05 10.62 -10.48
N TYR A 80 1.30 9.79 -9.47
CA TYR A 80 1.16 8.34 -9.55
C TYR A 80 0.42 7.75 -8.35
N LEU A 81 -0.40 6.73 -8.62
CA LEU A 81 -0.80 5.72 -7.65
C LEU A 81 -0.13 4.40 -8.05
N VAL A 82 0.74 3.87 -7.21
CA VAL A 82 1.37 2.55 -7.39
C VAL A 82 0.50 1.52 -6.67
N VAL A 83 0.05 0.51 -7.41
CA VAL A 83 -0.83 -0.55 -6.91
C VAL A 83 -0.01 -1.83 -6.79
N SER A 84 0.46 -2.10 -5.58
CA SER A 84 1.27 -3.28 -5.26
C SER A 84 0.40 -4.52 -5.13
N HIS A 85 -0.85 -4.36 -4.61
CA HIS A 85 -1.79 -5.44 -4.35
C HIS A 85 -3.25 -4.99 -4.54
N LEU A 86 -4.14 -5.93 -4.91
CA LEU A 86 -5.55 -5.66 -5.18
C LEU A 86 -6.52 -6.15 -4.10
N GLU A 87 -6.02 -6.71 -3.01
CA GLU A 87 -6.87 -7.06 -1.88
C GLU A 87 -7.55 -5.80 -1.30
N PRO A 88 -8.78 -5.90 -0.76
CA PRO A 88 -9.55 -4.72 -0.34
C PRO A 88 -8.83 -3.79 0.62
N ASP A 89 -7.99 -4.29 1.51
CA ASP A 89 -7.23 -3.49 2.47
C ASP A 89 -6.10 -2.64 1.83
N HIS A 90 -5.71 -2.96 0.59
CA HIS A 90 -4.80 -2.19 -0.25
C HIS A 90 -5.52 -1.37 -1.32
N ALA A 91 -6.68 -1.84 -1.79
CA ALA A 91 -7.24 -1.42 -3.07
C ALA A 91 -8.60 -0.73 -3.00
N SER A 92 -9.34 -0.79 -1.89
CA SER A 92 -10.73 -0.33 -1.84
C SER A 92 -10.93 1.14 -2.22
N ASN A 93 -9.91 1.97 -2.13
CA ASN A 93 -10.03 3.39 -2.45
C ASN A 93 -9.44 3.77 -3.82
N ILE A 94 -8.98 2.82 -4.64
CA ILE A 94 -8.39 3.08 -5.96
C ILE A 94 -9.33 3.91 -6.83
N GLN A 95 -10.59 3.51 -6.97
CA GLN A 95 -11.55 4.24 -7.79
C GLN A 95 -11.77 5.66 -7.28
N LYS A 96 -12.01 5.81 -5.98
CA LYS A 96 -12.26 7.12 -5.38
C LYS A 96 -11.09 8.09 -5.52
N VAL A 97 -9.86 7.62 -5.32
CA VAL A 97 -8.67 8.46 -5.45
C VAL A 97 -8.38 8.80 -6.91
N ALA A 98 -8.63 7.87 -7.83
CA ALA A 98 -8.50 8.12 -9.26
C ALA A 98 -9.53 9.12 -9.80
N GLU A 99 -10.75 9.13 -9.24
CA GLU A 99 -11.78 10.14 -9.52
C GLU A 99 -11.41 11.51 -8.92
N ALA A 100 -10.84 11.52 -7.72
CA ALA A 100 -10.40 12.76 -7.05
C ALA A 100 -9.20 13.44 -7.76
N TYR A 101 -8.36 12.64 -8.41
CA TYR A 101 -7.16 13.10 -9.11
C TYR A 101 -7.15 12.57 -10.56
N PRO A 102 -7.94 13.16 -11.47
CA PRO A 102 -8.13 12.63 -12.83
C PRO A 102 -6.87 12.64 -13.70
N ASP A 103 -5.89 13.48 -13.38
CA ASP A 103 -4.61 13.56 -14.11
C ASP A 103 -3.57 12.54 -13.61
N MET A 104 -3.82 11.89 -12.46
CA MET A 104 -2.91 10.91 -11.85
C MET A 104 -2.87 9.63 -12.67
N GLN A 105 -1.67 9.11 -12.93
CA GLN A 105 -1.46 7.82 -13.57
C GLN A 105 -1.49 6.68 -12.55
N ILE A 106 -1.99 5.52 -12.97
CA ILE A 106 -2.01 4.31 -12.15
C ILE A 106 -0.89 3.39 -12.64
N VAL A 107 -0.02 3.01 -11.72
CA VAL A 107 1.13 2.13 -11.97
C VAL A 107 0.83 0.74 -11.44
N GLY A 108 1.02 -0.27 -12.25
CA GLY A 108 0.79 -1.66 -11.87
C GLY A 108 1.32 -2.61 -12.94
N ASN A 109 1.41 -3.89 -12.66
CA ASN A 109 1.80 -4.86 -13.68
C ASN A 109 0.60 -5.24 -14.57
N ALA A 110 0.85 -5.99 -15.65
CA ALA A 110 -0.18 -6.37 -16.60
C ALA A 110 -1.32 -7.18 -15.95
N LYS A 111 -1.01 -8.01 -14.95
CA LYS A 111 -2.01 -8.81 -14.24
C LYS A 111 -2.88 -7.95 -13.32
N THR A 112 -2.27 -6.96 -12.65
CA THR A 112 -2.99 -5.95 -11.85
C THR A 112 -4.09 -5.31 -12.70
N PHE A 113 -3.78 -4.80 -13.88
CA PHE A 113 -4.76 -4.15 -14.74
C PHE A 113 -5.84 -5.11 -15.28
N ASN A 114 -5.48 -6.36 -15.56
CA ASN A 114 -6.47 -7.36 -15.97
C ASN A 114 -7.45 -7.68 -14.83
N MET A 115 -6.98 -7.74 -13.59
CA MET A 115 -7.82 -8.01 -12.42
C MET A 115 -8.63 -6.79 -12.00
N MET A 116 -8.07 -5.57 -12.09
CA MET A 116 -8.78 -4.33 -11.76
C MET A 116 -10.11 -4.19 -12.50
N GLY A 117 -10.16 -4.59 -13.76
CA GLY A 117 -11.40 -4.58 -14.55
C GLY A 117 -12.51 -5.49 -14.04
N GLN A 118 -12.24 -6.37 -13.08
CA GLN A 118 -13.23 -7.22 -12.40
C GLN A 118 -13.76 -6.60 -11.11
N PHE A 119 -13.03 -5.66 -10.53
CA PHE A 119 -13.35 -5.06 -9.24
C PHE A 119 -13.85 -3.62 -9.35
N PHE A 120 -13.38 -2.88 -10.38
CA PHE A 120 -13.63 -1.45 -10.50
C PHE A 120 -14.21 -1.11 -11.86
N ASP A 121 -15.25 -0.26 -11.88
CA ASP A 121 -15.80 0.35 -13.11
C ASP A 121 -15.13 1.72 -13.32
N ILE A 122 -13.89 1.68 -13.79
CA ILE A 122 -13.06 2.87 -14.01
C ILE A 122 -12.35 2.80 -15.37
N ASP A 123 -12.48 3.86 -16.16
CA ASP A 123 -11.71 4.00 -17.40
C ASP A 123 -10.28 4.51 -17.08
N LEU A 124 -9.32 3.64 -17.34
CA LEU A 124 -7.89 3.94 -17.18
C LEU A 124 -7.13 3.92 -18.50
N THR A 125 -7.81 4.01 -19.66
CA THR A 125 -7.22 3.77 -20.99
C THR A 125 -5.94 4.59 -21.20
N ASP A 126 -5.95 5.88 -20.85
CA ASP A 126 -4.82 6.79 -21.04
C ASP A 126 -4.01 7.02 -19.75
N ARG A 127 -4.30 6.29 -18.67
CA ARG A 127 -3.75 6.53 -17.34
C ARG A 127 -2.93 5.36 -16.79
N LYS A 128 -2.78 4.28 -17.59
CA LYS A 128 -2.03 3.08 -17.17
C LYS A 128 -0.54 3.25 -17.41
N VAL A 129 0.26 2.96 -16.40
CA VAL A 129 1.70 2.71 -16.50
C VAL A 129 1.93 1.25 -16.18
N VAL A 130 2.12 0.44 -17.22
CA VAL A 130 2.36 -1.00 -17.04
C VAL A 130 3.83 -1.23 -16.79
N VAL A 131 4.16 -1.90 -15.69
CA VAL A 131 5.53 -2.22 -15.29
C VAL A 131 5.75 -3.73 -15.22
N ALA A 132 7.01 -4.14 -15.34
CA ALA A 132 7.48 -5.51 -15.28
C ALA A 132 8.66 -5.65 -14.31
N GLU A 133 9.16 -6.89 -14.14
CA GLU A 133 10.32 -7.18 -13.31
C GLU A 133 11.52 -6.31 -13.68
N GLY A 134 12.07 -5.61 -12.70
CA GLY A 134 13.25 -4.77 -12.85
C GLY A 134 13.02 -3.41 -13.52
N ASP A 135 11.79 -3.10 -13.95
CA ASP A 135 11.46 -1.76 -14.46
C ASP A 135 11.66 -0.70 -13.38
N LYS A 136 11.86 0.54 -13.81
CA LYS A 136 12.13 1.65 -12.92
C LYS A 136 11.20 2.82 -13.18
N LEU A 137 10.80 3.50 -12.10
CA LEU A 137 10.04 4.75 -12.14
C LEU A 137 10.79 5.82 -11.37
N SER A 138 11.24 6.85 -12.07
CA SER A 138 11.87 8.01 -11.44
C SER A 138 10.83 9.02 -10.99
N LEU A 139 10.96 9.46 -9.74
CA LEU A 139 10.15 10.53 -9.15
C LEU A 139 10.92 11.86 -9.06
N GLY A 140 12.17 11.86 -9.47
CA GLY A 140 13.13 12.95 -9.34
C GLY A 140 14.39 12.47 -8.64
N LYS A 141 14.50 12.66 -7.34
CA LYS A 141 15.60 12.11 -6.51
C LYS A 141 15.37 10.66 -6.13
N HIS A 142 14.10 10.27 -5.95
CA HIS A 142 13.73 8.91 -5.63
C HIS A 142 13.45 8.10 -6.90
N GLU A 143 13.87 6.85 -6.90
CA GLU A 143 13.62 5.90 -7.97
C GLU A 143 13.06 4.61 -7.38
N LEU A 144 11.92 4.19 -7.90
CA LEU A 144 11.32 2.89 -7.59
C LEU A 144 11.80 1.85 -8.59
N THR A 145 12.24 0.70 -8.11
CA THR A 145 12.49 -0.50 -8.91
C THR A 145 11.43 -1.53 -8.56
N PHE A 146 10.74 -2.05 -9.58
CA PHE A 146 9.64 -3.00 -9.40
C PHE A 146 10.18 -4.44 -9.34
N VAL A 147 9.70 -5.19 -8.34
CA VAL A 147 10.03 -6.59 -8.11
C VAL A 147 8.73 -7.39 -8.10
N MET A 148 8.58 -8.31 -9.03
CA MET A 148 7.37 -9.13 -9.09
C MET A 148 7.38 -10.20 -7.99
N ALA A 149 6.31 -10.29 -7.23
CA ALA A 149 6.13 -11.24 -6.13
C ALA A 149 4.84 -12.07 -6.29
N PRO A 150 4.65 -12.76 -7.44
CA PRO A 150 3.42 -13.48 -7.72
C PRO A 150 3.17 -14.55 -6.66
N MET A 151 1.90 -14.65 -6.21
CA MET A 151 1.46 -15.56 -5.15
C MET A 151 2.01 -15.25 -3.75
N VAL A 152 2.40 -13.99 -3.52
CA VAL A 152 2.70 -13.47 -2.17
C VAL A 152 1.70 -12.31 -1.82
N HIS A 153 0.38 -12.61 -1.52
CA HIS A 153 -0.17 -13.98 -1.66
C HIS A 153 -1.10 -14.12 -2.87
N TRP A 154 -1.42 -13.04 -3.59
CA TRP A 154 -2.20 -13.06 -4.83
C TRP A 154 -1.30 -13.03 -6.08
N PRO A 155 -1.86 -13.41 -7.26
CA PRO A 155 -1.06 -13.62 -8.45
C PRO A 155 -0.48 -12.33 -9.08
N GLU A 156 -1.02 -11.16 -8.74
CA GLU A 156 -0.59 -9.86 -9.30
C GLU A 156 0.37 -9.10 -8.38
N VAL A 157 0.65 -9.60 -7.18
CA VAL A 157 1.47 -8.87 -6.20
C VAL A 157 2.82 -8.48 -6.78
N MET A 158 3.20 -7.24 -6.51
CA MET A 158 4.54 -6.71 -6.76
C MET A 158 5.01 -5.92 -5.54
N MET A 159 6.29 -5.70 -5.46
CA MET A 159 6.96 -4.90 -4.43
C MET A 159 7.78 -3.81 -5.10
N GLU A 160 8.04 -2.71 -4.40
CA GLU A 160 8.83 -1.60 -4.91
C GLU A 160 10.01 -1.34 -3.98
N TYR A 161 11.21 -1.39 -4.56
CA TYR A 161 12.42 -0.98 -3.86
C TYR A 161 12.76 0.47 -4.21
N GLU A 162 12.68 1.34 -3.22
CA GLU A 162 13.13 2.73 -3.34
C GLU A 162 14.61 2.80 -2.97
N SER A 163 15.43 3.18 -3.94
CA SER A 163 16.89 3.03 -3.86
C SER A 163 17.61 4.14 -3.10
N THR A 164 17.01 5.32 -2.96
CA THR A 164 17.61 6.51 -2.33
C THR A 164 17.65 6.39 -0.82
N ASP A 165 16.49 6.12 -0.22
CA ASP A 165 16.35 5.91 1.23
C ASP A 165 16.45 4.43 1.62
N LYS A 166 16.55 3.53 0.63
CA LYS A 166 16.65 2.07 0.80
C LYS A 166 15.45 1.48 1.52
N VAL A 167 14.27 1.81 1.04
CA VAL A 167 12.99 1.32 1.57
C VAL A 167 12.38 0.31 0.62
N LEU A 168 11.87 -0.78 1.16
CA LEU A 168 11.07 -1.77 0.44
C LEU A 168 9.59 -1.59 0.81
N PHE A 169 8.76 -1.26 -0.18
CA PHE A 169 7.30 -1.37 -0.07
C PHE A 169 6.93 -2.77 -0.51
N SER A 170 6.46 -3.58 0.43
CA SER A 170 6.37 -5.03 0.24
C SER A 170 4.95 -5.57 0.23
N ALA A 171 3.94 -4.69 0.16
CA ALA A 171 2.55 -5.08 0.36
C ALA A 171 2.43 -5.99 1.62
N ASP A 172 1.86 -7.18 1.48
CA ASP A 172 1.73 -8.16 2.57
C ASP A 172 3.02 -8.87 2.94
N GLY A 173 4.03 -8.81 2.07
CA GLY A 173 5.31 -9.43 2.35
C GLY A 173 5.94 -8.87 3.64
N PHE A 174 6.39 -9.76 4.52
CA PHE A 174 6.98 -9.41 5.82
C PHE A 174 6.02 -8.73 6.82
N GLY A 175 4.70 -8.81 6.59
CA GLY A 175 3.67 -8.23 7.43
C GLY A 175 3.47 -8.95 8.77
N LYS A 176 2.67 -8.33 9.61
CA LYS A 176 2.15 -8.91 10.87
C LYS A 176 0.72 -8.44 11.09
N PHE A 177 -0.06 -9.16 11.88
CA PHE A 177 -1.30 -8.62 12.44
C PHE A 177 -1.01 -7.59 13.53
N GLY A 178 -2.00 -6.78 13.86
CA GLY A 178 -1.96 -5.76 14.90
C GLY A 178 -1.69 -4.34 14.41
N ALA A 179 -2.28 -3.37 15.07
CA ALA A 179 -2.07 -1.96 14.82
C ALA A 179 -0.63 -1.55 15.18
N LEU A 180 -0.11 -0.49 14.57
CA LEU A 180 1.28 -0.05 14.75
C LEU A 180 1.60 0.42 16.17
N ASP A 181 0.59 0.89 16.90
CA ASP A 181 0.73 1.46 18.24
C ASP A 181 0.50 0.44 19.37
N THR A 182 0.45 -0.85 19.05
CA THR A 182 0.29 -1.93 20.04
C THR A 182 1.64 -2.54 20.42
N ASP A 183 1.79 -2.83 21.71
CA ASP A 183 2.98 -3.50 22.26
C ASP A 183 2.80 -5.02 22.18
N GLU A 184 3.11 -5.58 21.02
CA GLU A 184 2.98 -7.00 20.71
C GLU A 184 4.35 -7.64 20.43
N ASP A 185 4.44 -8.96 20.68
CA ASP A 185 5.55 -9.75 20.14
C ASP A 185 5.44 -9.81 18.60
N TRP A 186 6.21 -8.95 17.95
CA TRP A 186 6.25 -8.88 16.48
C TRP A 186 6.48 -10.25 15.84
N THR A 187 7.37 -11.05 16.39
CA THR A 187 7.71 -12.38 15.85
C THR A 187 6.52 -13.33 15.91
N CYS A 188 5.75 -13.29 16.99
CA CYS A 188 4.57 -14.13 17.16
C CYS A 188 3.49 -13.76 16.14
N GLU A 189 3.16 -12.48 16.03
CA GLU A 189 2.13 -11.99 15.11
C GLU A 189 2.57 -12.11 13.63
N ALA A 190 3.84 -11.92 13.31
CA ALA A 190 4.37 -12.15 11.97
C ALA A 190 4.29 -13.65 11.57
N ARG A 191 4.57 -14.58 12.50
CA ARG A 191 4.39 -16.02 12.24
C ARG A 191 2.93 -16.37 11.99
N ARG A 192 2.03 -15.82 12.82
CA ARG A 192 0.60 -16.03 12.68
C ARG A 192 0.12 -15.51 11.32
N TYR A 193 0.51 -14.29 10.94
CA TYR A 193 0.22 -13.69 9.65
C TYR A 193 0.71 -14.56 8.50
N TYR A 194 1.98 -15.00 8.55
CA TYR A 194 2.57 -15.85 7.53
C TYR A 194 1.80 -17.16 7.34
N PHE A 195 1.50 -17.89 8.44
CA PHE A 195 0.81 -19.17 8.33
C PHE A 195 -0.68 -19.04 8.01
N CYS A 196 -1.33 -18.02 8.49
CA CYS A 196 -2.75 -17.83 8.25
C CYS A 196 -3.05 -17.27 6.86
N LEU A 197 -2.28 -16.30 6.40
CA LEU A 197 -2.55 -15.56 5.17
C LEU A 197 -1.66 -16.02 4.02
N LEU A 198 -0.35 -15.84 4.15
CA LEU A 198 0.57 -16.05 3.03
C LEU A 198 0.72 -17.52 2.64
N TYR A 199 0.86 -18.43 3.62
CA TYR A 199 1.07 -19.85 3.35
C TYR A 199 -0.19 -20.56 2.84
N THR A 200 -1.35 -20.28 3.41
CA THR A 200 -2.59 -20.96 3.04
C THR A 200 -3.13 -20.52 1.68
N SER A 201 -2.92 -19.27 1.29
CA SER A 201 -3.36 -18.75 -0.01
C SER A 201 -2.54 -19.30 -1.18
N GLY A 202 -1.29 -19.69 -0.96
CA GLY A 202 -0.42 -20.29 -1.96
C GLY A 202 -0.58 -21.81 -2.14
N ALA A 203 -1.44 -22.44 -1.34
CA ALA A 203 -1.63 -23.92 -1.31
C ALA A 203 -2.85 -24.41 -2.12
N ALA A 204 -3.53 -23.53 -2.87
CA ALA A 204 -4.71 -23.85 -3.68
C ALA A 204 -4.36 -24.16 -5.13
#